data_50b6742a019ff248f4d3bc21e5d07a8d
#
_entry.id   50b6742a019ff248f4d3bc21e5d07a8d
#
_cell.length_a   1.000
_cell.length_b   1.000
_cell.length_c   1.000
_cell.angle_alpha   90.00
_cell.angle_beta   90.00
_cell.angle_gamma   90.00
#
_symmetry.space_group_name_H-M   'P 1'
#
loop_
_entity.id
_entity.type
_entity.pdbx_description
1 polymer ?
#
loop_
_entity_poly.entity_id
_entity_poly.type
_entity_poly.pdbx_seq_one_letter_code
_entity_poly.pdbx_strand_id
1 'polypeptide(L)'
;MTYSGTTPTAAYRDGNVLRWATAYAASVSGDVVFFLTLSWAVTRVAGPAQVGAVLAVGAVPRALLMLVGGVVADRYGPRRVVIGSDFARCVIIACAAALTQFTAGGLPLLYAVALVFGVIDALFMPAVGALAARLTDPGQLGRVQGLRVLAVRVSNAVGPMIAAIVLTAAGVAAGFGLAGLLFSLSFGLLLAVRLNRGQAAERSTGSPLDDLRDGLRYLRRNRQLARLVVVVGLSELCFSGPLGIGLVLLTAERHWGPAILGWALSVFSIGGAVSGILLTVLPRIPRAGVALVGALTATAVLVGALGQVTTAGALIVGAAALGTISGLAMALGNALLQRATEPRYLGRVGSVTSLCTIGLSPLLYPVAGLVAAAWGTGVFFAGCAVVCLLAAVTAATSHPVRDSRLA
;
A
#
# COMPACT_ATOMS: atom_id res chain seq x y z
N MET A 1 -1.30 43.99 -21.14
CA MET A 1 -1.33 42.63 -21.67
C MET A 1 -2.51 41.92 -21.00
N THR A 2 -3.58 41.76 -21.74
CA THR A 2 -4.85 41.17 -21.28
C THR A 2 -4.67 39.63 -21.18
N TYR A 3 -4.67 39.11 -19.96
CA TYR A 3 -4.79 37.67 -19.71
C TYR A 3 -6.17 37.25 -20.23
N SER A 4 -6.19 36.48 -21.33
CA SER A 4 -7.39 35.77 -21.78
C SER A 4 -7.69 34.67 -20.75
N GLY A 5 -8.61 34.97 -19.82
CA GLY A 5 -9.05 34.05 -18.78
C GLY A 5 -9.90 32.93 -19.38
N THR A 6 -9.30 31.88 -19.86
CA THR A 6 -9.99 30.59 -19.94
C THR A 6 -10.11 30.07 -18.50
N THR A 7 -11.32 30.01 -17.98
CA THR A 7 -11.61 29.35 -16.68
C THR A 7 -10.98 27.96 -16.72
N PRO A 8 -10.08 27.61 -15.76
CA PRO A 8 -9.43 26.32 -15.76
C PRO A 8 -10.49 25.22 -15.68
N THR A 9 -10.53 24.35 -16.67
CA THR A 9 -11.43 23.18 -16.67
C THR A 9 -11.18 22.38 -15.39
N ALA A 10 -12.25 22.03 -14.68
CA ALA A 10 -12.11 21.25 -13.44
C ALA A 10 -11.36 19.93 -13.72
N ALA A 11 -10.42 19.56 -12.85
CA ALA A 11 -9.53 18.40 -13.06
C ALA A 11 -10.26 17.10 -13.42
N TYR A 12 -11.48 16.90 -12.92
CA TYR A 12 -12.33 15.73 -13.26
C TYR A 12 -12.97 15.80 -14.65
N ARG A 13 -12.83 16.92 -15.39
CA ARG A 13 -13.27 17.09 -16.80
C ARG A 13 -12.08 17.20 -17.75
N ASP A 14 -10.86 17.30 -17.23
CA ASP A 14 -9.66 17.31 -18.04
C ASP A 14 -9.35 15.89 -18.51
N GLY A 15 -9.49 15.64 -19.82
CA GLY A 15 -9.21 14.33 -20.43
C GLY A 15 -7.77 13.84 -20.21
N ASN A 16 -6.82 14.74 -19.97
CA ASN A 16 -5.43 14.40 -19.71
C ASN A 16 -5.24 13.89 -18.26
N VAL A 17 -5.90 14.54 -17.30
CA VAL A 17 -5.95 14.10 -15.90
C VAL A 17 -6.67 12.75 -15.78
N LEU A 18 -7.79 12.59 -16.49
CA LEU A 18 -8.53 11.31 -16.48
C LEU A 18 -7.71 10.17 -17.09
N ARG A 19 -7.01 10.41 -18.23
CA ARG A 19 -6.10 9.39 -18.81
C ARG A 19 -5.01 8.99 -17.83
N TRP A 20 -4.40 9.95 -17.16
CA TRP A 20 -3.41 9.67 -16.13
C TRP A 20 -3.99 8.89 -14.95
N ALA A 21 -5.17 9.31 -14.45
CA ALA A 21 -5.82 8.62 -13.32
C ALA A 21 -6.21 7.17 -13.67
N THR A 22 -6.71 6.93 -14.89
CA THR A 22 -7.04 5.59 -15.40
C THR A 22 -5.77 4.76 -15.59
N ALA A 23 -4.70 5.35 -16.15
CA ALA A 23 -3.40 4.69 -16.28
C ALA A 23 -2.86 4.28 -14.89
N TYR A 24 -2.92 5.19 -13.94
CA TYR A 24 -2.49 4.91 -12.57
C TYR A 24 -3.33 3.81 -11.90
N ALA A 25 -4.66 3.84 -12.09
CA ALA A 25 -5.54 2.77 -11.60
C ALA A 25 -5.20 1.41 -12.22
N ALA A 26 -4.95 1.38 -13.53
CA ALA A 26 -4.52 0.16 -14.23
C ALA A 26 -3.18 -0.35 -13.71
N SER A 27 -2.19 0.53 -13.52
CA SER A 27 -0.88 0.16 -12.97
C SER A 27 -0.99 -0.38 -11.54
N VAL A 28 -1.72 0.29 -10.65
CA VAL A 28 -1.94 -0.19 -9.26
C VAL A 28 -2.72 -1.52 -9.25
N SER A 29 -3.71 -1.69 -10.11
CA SER A 29 -4.42 -2.97 -10.26
C SER A 29 -3.47 -4.07 -10.76
N GLY A 30 -2.57 -3.73 -11.70
CA GLY A 30 -1.50 -4.61 -12.16
C GLY A 30 -0.58 -5.06 -11.02
N ASP A 31 -0.18 -4.13 -10.15
CA ASP A 31 0.63 -4.44 -8.95
C ASP A 31 -0.11 -5.42 -8.03
N VAL A 32 -1.39 -5.17 -7.72
CA VAL A 32 -2.20 -6.04 -6.87
C VAL A 32 -2.32 -7.45 -7.46
N VAL A 33 -2.63 -7.55 -8.76
CA VAL A 33 -2.72 -8.83 -9.47
C VAL A 33 -1.37 -9.55 -9.49
N PHE A 34 -0.29 -8.83 -9.76
CA PHE A 34 1.06 -9.38 -9.78
C PHE A 34 1.47 -9.95 -8.43
N PHE A 35 1.35 -9.17 -7.34
CA PHE A 35 1.76 -9.63 -6.00
C PHE A 35 0.92 -10.80 -5.51
N LEU A 36 -0.39 -10.82 -5.80
CA LEU A 36 -1.25 -11.96 -5.45
C LEU A 36 -0.88 -13.19 -6.25
N THR A 37 -0.64 -13.04 -7.56
CA THR A 37 -0.21 -14.13 -8.46
C THR A 37 1.15 -14.69 -8.06
N LEU A 38 2.13 -13.81 -7.81
CA LEU A 38 3.47 -14.20 -7.37
C LEU A 38 3.42 -14.97 -6.05
N SER A 39 2.73 -14.41 -5.06
CA SER A 39 2.58 -15.04 -3.73
C SER A 39 1.95 -16.41 -3.85
N TRP A 40 0.86 -16.54 -4.62
CA TRP A 40 0.17 -17.79 -4.86
C TRP A 40 1.03 -18.79 -5.64
N ALA A 41 1.77 -18.32 -6.67
CA ALA A 41 2.67 -19.16 -7.45
C ALA A 41 3.76 -19.82 -6.57
N VAL A 42 4.32 -19.06 -5.61
CA VAL A 42 5.33 -19.62 -4.70
C VAL A 42 4.72 -20.70 -3.79
N THR A 43 3.49 -20.54 -3.30
CA THR A 43 2.84 -21.58 -2.47
C THR A 43 2.63 -22.90 -3.20
N ARG A 44 2.63 -22.88 -4.54
CA ARG A 44 2.47 -24.10 -5.37
C ARG A 44 3.76 -24.91 -5.53
N VAL A 45 4.92 -24.28 -5.33
CA VAL A 45 6.23 -24.90 -5.60
C VAL A 45 7.13 -24.94 -4.38
N ALA A 46 6.77 -24.23 -3.31
CA ALA A 46 7.64 -24.09 -2.13
C ALA A 46 6.84 -23.87 -0.84
N GLY A 47 7.51 -24.03 0.30
CA GLY A 47 6.91 -23.86 1.63
C GLY A 47 6.81 -22.41 2.09
N PRO A 48 6.21 -22.17 3.27
CA PRO A 48 5.94 -20.83 3.80
C PRO A 48 7.18 -19.94 3.93
N ALA A 49 8.33 -20.49 4.33
CA ALA A 49 9.58 -19.73 4.46
C ALA A 49 10.03 -19.12 3.12
N GLN A 50 9.91 -19.89 2.03
CA GLN A 50 10.24 -19.40 0.68
C GLN A 50 9.25 -18.36 0.18
N VAL A 51 7.97 -18.47 0.52
CA VAL A 51 6.98 -17.40 0.21
C VAL A 51 7.43 -16.08 0.84
N GLY A 52 7.77 -16.10 2.14
CA GLY A 52 8.31 -14.95 2.83
C GLY A 52 9.59 -14.40 2.21
N ALA A 53 10.51 -15.27 1.83
CA ALA A 53 11.79 -14.90 1.23
C ALA A 53 11.61 -14.26 -0.17
N VAL A 54 10.77 -14.82 -1.05
CA VAL A 54 10.49 -14.26 -2.39
C VAL A 54 9.87 -12.88 -2.27
N LEU A 55 8.88 -12.70 -1.39
CA LEU A 55 8.25 -11.40 -1.19
C LEU A 55 9.23 -10.37 -0.60
N ALA A 56 10.11 -10.79 0.32
CA ALA A 56 11.15 -9.94 0.86
C ALA A 56 12.16 -9.48 -0.21
N VAL A 57 12.59 -10.39 -1.08
CA VAL A 57 13.50 -10.09 -2.20
C VAL A 57 12.92 -9.04 -3.15
N GLY A 58 11.60 -9.02 -3.35
CA GLY A 58 10.94 -7.96 -4.10
C GLY A 58 10.80 -6.65 -3.32
N ALA A 59 10.44 -6.74 -2.04
CA ALA A 59 10.09 -5.57 -1.24
C ALA A 59 11.31 -4.82 -0.68
N VAL A 60 12.41 -5.50 -0.34
CA VAL A 60 13.63 -4.88 0.20
C VAL A 60 14.29 -3.93 -0.81
N PRO A 61 14.58 -4.33 -2.07
CA PRO A 61 15.10 -3.40 -3.07
C PRO A 61 14.17 -2.22 -3.31
N ARG A 62 12.85 -2.44 -3.35
CA ARG A 62 11.86 -1.38 -3.46
C ARG A 62 12.00 -0.35 -2.34
N ALA A 63 12.10 -0.78 -1.09
CA ALA A 63 12.24 0.12 0.06
C ALA A 63 13.57 0.89 0.04
N LEU A 64 14.68 0.21 -0.27
CA LEU A 64 16.02 0.82 -0.27
C LEU A 64 16.24 1.78 -1.44
N LEU A 65 15.76 1.41 -2.64
CA LEU A 65 15.99 2.18 -3.85
C LEU A 65 14.95 3.28 -4.09
N MET A 66 13.91 3.39 -3.29
CA MET A 66 12.85 4.40 -3.46
C MET A 66 13.41 5.84 -3.38
N LEU A 67 14.43 6.08 -2.54
CA LEU A 67 15.11 7.38 -2.48
C LEU A 67 15.90 7.66 -3.77
N VAL A 68 16.57 6.65 -4.31
CA VAL A 68 17.30 6.74 -5.60
C VAL A 68 16.30 6.99 -6.73
N GLY A 69 15.13 6.35 -6.69
CA GLY A 69 14.04 6.54 -7.65
C GLY A 69 13.59 8.00 -7.75
N GLY A 70 13.52 8.71 -6.63
CA GLY A 70 13.25 10.16 -6.62
C GLY A 70 14.29 10.96 -7.40
N VAL A 71 15.58 10.72 -7.15
CA VAL A 71 16.68 11.38 -7.85
C VAL A 71 16.65 11.07 -9.36
N VAL A 72 16.37 9.82 -9.73
CA VAL A 72 16.23 9.40 -11.14
C VAL A 72 15.06 10.12 -11.81
N ALA A 73 13.91 10.21 -11.13
CA ALA A 73 12.74 10.93 -11.63
C ALA A 73 13.01 12.43 -11.85
N ASP A 74 13.79 13.06 -10.96
CA ASP A 74 14.17 14.47 -11.09
C ASP A 74 15.15 14.69 -12.24
N ARG A 75 16.11 13.77 -12.45
CA ARG A 75 17.15 13.89 -13.47
C ARG A 75 16.63 13.60 -14.88
N TYR A 76 15.85 12.52 -15.07
CA TYR A 76 15.39 12.06 -16.38
C TYR A 76 13.98 12.54 -16.73
N GLY A 77 13.27 13.13 -15.76
CA GLY A 77 11.90 13.59 -15.86
C GLY A 77 10.88 12.49 -15.51
N PRO A 78 9.87 12.81 -14.66
CA PRO A 78 8.96 11.80 -14.10
C PRO A 78 8.17 11.05 -15.16
N ARG A 79 7.78 11.70 -16.27
CA ARG A 79 7.04 11.05 -17.35
C ARG A 79 7.84 9.92 -18.02
N ARG A 80 9.14 10.16 -18.30
CA ARG A 80 10.00 9.15 -18.95
C ARG A 80 10.21 7.96 -18.02
N VAL A 81 10.42 8.24 -16.72
CA VAL A 81 10.64 7.19 -15.72
C VAL A 81 9.37 6.34 -15.56
N VAL A 82 8.19 6.95 -15.45
CA VAL A 82 6.90 6.21 -15.31
C VAL A 82 6.63 5.34 -16.54
N ILE A 83 6.79 5.89 -17.76
CA ILE A 83 6.58 5.13 -19.00
C ILE A 83 7.61 4.00 -19.14
N GLY A 84 8.89 4.26 -18.85
CA GLY A 84 9.95 3.24 -18.90
C GLY A 84 9.74 2.13 -17.87
N SER A 85 9.26 2.47 -16.68
CA SER A 85 8.94 1.49 -15.63
C SER A 85 7.78 0.60 -16.04
N ASP A 86 6.68 1.15 -16.56
CA ASP A 86 5.54 0.34 -17.02
C ASP A 86 5.93 -0.55 -18.21
N PHE A 87 6.73 -0.05 -19.16
CA PHE A 87 7.26 -0.88 -20.22
C PHE A 87 8.10 -2.05 -19.70
N ALA A 88 9.01 -1.79 -18.77
CA ALA A 88 9.84 -2.83 -18.17
C ALA A 88 9.00 -3.85 -17.40
N ARG A 89 7.95 -3.42 -16.67
CA ARG A 89 6.98 -4.31 -16.01
C ARG A 89 6.26 -5.19 -17.03
N CYS A 90 5.79 -4.63 -18.16
CA CYS A 90 5.15 -5.41 -19.23
C CYS A 90 6.08 -6.53 -19.73
N VAL A 91 7.35 -6.18 -20.03
CA VAL A 91 8.33 -7.15 -20.55
C VAL A 91 8.58 -8.27 -19.54
N ILE A 92 8.87 -7.92 -18.28
CA ILE A 92 9.20 -8.92 -17.26
C ILE A 92 8.03 -9.84 -16.97
N ILE A 93 6.81 -9.29 -16.91
CA ILE A 93 5.63 -10.10 -16.62
C ILE A 93 5.25 -10.95 -17.81
N ALA A 94 5.41 -10.47 -19.05
CA ALA A 94 5.25 -11.29 -20.23
C ALA A 94 6.24 -12.45 -20.27
N CYS A 95 7.52 -12.19 -19.93
CA CYS A 95 8.53 -13.24 -19.77
C CYS A 95 8.15 -14.23 -18.66
N ALA A 96 7.69 -13.74 -17.49
CA ALA A 96 7.25 -14.61 -16.41
C ALA A 96 6.06 -15.51 -16.81
N ALA A 97 5.06 -14.93 -17.47
CA ALA A 97 3.92 -15.68 -17.98
C ALA A 97 4.34 -16.77 -18.99
N ALA A 98 5.20 -16.43 -19.94
CA ALA A 98 5.71 -17.38 -20.92
C ALA A 98 6.55 -18.48 -20.25
N LEU A 99 7.48 -18.11 -19.38
CA LEU A 99 8.36 -19.09 -18.72
C LEU A 99 7.59 -20.03 -17.80
N THR A 100 6.57 -19.52 -17.08
CA THR A 100 5.71 -20.39 -16.26
C THR A 100 4.82 -21.33 -17.06
N GLN A 101 4.54 -21.00 -18.32
CA GLN A 101 3.75 -21.86 -19.23
C GLN A 101 4.61 -22.94 -19.89
N PHE A 102 5.84 -22.60 -20.30
CA PHE A 102 6.66 -23.47 -21.15
C PHE A 102 7.80 -24.20 -20.40
N THR A 103 8.16 -23.76 -19.20
CA THR A 103 9.24 -24.34 -18.42
C THR A 103 8.77 -24.59 -16.99
N ALA A 104 9.31 -25.65 -16.37
CA ALA A 104 9.20 -25.85 -14.93
C ALA A 104 10.13 -24.83 -14.19
N GLY A 105 10.03 -23.54 -14.54
CA GLY A 105 10.95 -22.48 -14.11
C GLY A 105 11.17 -22.35 -12.62
N GLY A 106 10.33 -23.01 -11.84
CA GLY A 106 10.51 -23.24 -10.41
C GLY A 106 10.72 -21.96 -9.58
N LEU A 107 11.18 -22.17 -8.39
CA LEU A 107 11.43 -21.12 -7.39
C LEU A 107 12.46 -20.05 -7.85
N PRO A 108 13.57 -20.37 -8.55
CA PRO A 108 14.54 -19.37 -9.01
C PRO A 108 13.95 -18.30 -9.93
N LEU A 109 13.04 -18.69 -10.83
CA LEU A 109 12.33 -17.73 -11.69
C LEU A 109 11.51 -16.74 -10.87
N LEU A 110 10.77 -17.21 -9.84
CA LEU A 110 9.94 -16.37 -9.00
C LEU A 110 10.78 -15.39 -8.19
N TYR A 111 11.97 -15.79 -7.71
CA TYR A 111 12.94 -14.88 -7.08
C TYR A 111 13.43 -13.80 -8.05
N ALA A 112 13.81 -14.18 -9.27
CA ALA A 112 14.29 -13.23 -10.27
C ALA A 112 13.21 -12.21 -10.65
N VAL A 113 11.99 -12.68 -10.90
CA VAL A 113 10.83 -11.81 -11.20
C VAL A 113 10.53 -10.87 -10.04
N ALA A 114 10.51 -11.36 -8.79
CA ALA A 114 10.29 -10.54 -7.60
C ALA A 114 11.36 -9.45 -7.47
N LEU A 115 12.65 -9.81 -7.61
CA LEU A 115 13.77 -8.87 -7.49
C LEU A 115 13.69 -7.75 -8.53
N VAL A 116 13.55 -8.12 -9.80
CA VAL A 116 13.56 -7.15 -10.89
C VAL A 116 12.32 -6.26 -10.83
N PHE A 117 11.16 -6.83 -10.52
CA PHE A 117 9.94 -6.05 -10.30
C PHE A 117 10.09 -5.05 -9.15
N GLY A 118 10.66 -5.47 -8.03
CA GLY A 118 10.91 -4.60 -6.87
C GLY A 118 11.82 -3.42 -7.19
N VAL A 119 12.88 -3.62 -7.99
CA VAL A 119 13.77 -2.56 -8.46
C VAL A 119 13.02 -1.56 -9.36
N ILE A 120 12.20 -2.05 -10.29
CA ILE A 120 11.43 -1.18 -11.19
C ILE A 120 10.39 -0.39 -10.40
N ASP A 121 9.70 -1.02 -9.45
CA ASP A 121 8.69 -0.37 -8.63
C ASP A 121 9.27 0.75 -7.75
N ALA A 122 10.52 0.60 -7.29
CA ALA A 122 11.24 1.64 -6.58
C ALA A 122 11.42 2.93 -7.40
N LEU A 123 11.55 2.83 -8.72
CA LEU A 123 11.65 3.96 -9.64
C LEU A 123 10.28 4.56 -9.95
N PHE A 124 9.26 3.71 -10.07
CA PHE A 124 7.91 4.11 -10.45
C PHE A 124 7.21 4.98 -9.40
N MET A 125 7.24 4.57 -8.13
CA MET A 125 6.45 5.19 -7.06
C MET A 125 6.72 6.70 -6.86
N PRO A 126 8.00 7.17 -6.74
CA PRO A 126 8.26 8.60 -6.63
C PRO A 126 7.97 9.35 -7.94
N ALA A 127 8.23 8.72 -9.09
CA ALA A 127 8.02 9.34 -10.40
C ALA A 127 6.54 9.62 -10.68
N VAL A 128 5.62 8.70 -10.33
CA VAL A 128 4.19 8.88 -10.54
C VAL A 128 3.62 9.99 -9.64
N GLY A 129 4.14 10.12 -8.41
CA GLY A 129 3.80 11.23 -7.52
C GLY A 129 4.21 12.60 -8.09
N ALA A 130 5.44 12.69 -8.60
CA ALA A 130 5.97 13.89 -9.23
C ALA A 130 5.26 14.24 -10.55
N LEU A 131 4.80 13.22 -11.32
CA LEU A 131 4.05 13.41 -12.55
C LEU A 131 2.69 14.05 -12.28
N ALA A 132 1.97 13.61 -11.23
CA ALA A 132 0.68 14.17 -10.84
C ALA A 132 0.72 15.69 -10.64
N ALA A 133 1.77 16.19 -9.99
CA ALA A 133 1.96 17.62 -9.75
C ALA A 133 2.22 18.44 -11.04
N ARG A 134 2.63 17.80 -12.14
CA ARG A 134 2.90 18.45 -13.43
C ARG A 134 1.74 18.39 -14.43
N LEU A 135 0.63 17.76 -14.05
CA LEU A 135 -0.54 17.60 -14.92
C LEU A 135 -1.59 18.69 -14.73
N THR A 136 -1.56 19.41 -13.61
CA THR A 136 -2.62 20.32 -13.24
C THR A 136 -2.07 21.58 -12.55
N ASP A 137 -2.88 22.64 -12.54
CA ASP A 137 -2.55 23.86 -11.81
C ASP A 137 -2.51 23.63 -10.30
N PRO A 138 -1.67 24.38 -9.55
CA PRO A 138 -1.53 24.21 -8.10
C PRO A 138 -2.87 24.24 -7.34
N GLY A 139 -3.83 25.05 -7.79
CA GLY A 139 -5.17 25.14 -7.19
C GLY A 139 -6.05 23.89 -7.35
N GLN A 140 -5.69 22.97 -8.26
CA GLN A 140 -6.43 21.73 -8.51
C GLN A 140 -5.69 20.47 -8.04
N LEU A 141 -4.48 20.63 -7.48
CA LEU A 141 -3.65 19.51 -7.03
C LEU A 141 -4.38 18.60 -6.02
N GLY A 142 -5.16 19.17 -5.12
CA GLY A 142 -5.98 18.42 -4.17
C GLY A 142 -6.98 17.47 -4.85
N ARG A 143 -7.58 17.89 -5.97
CA ARG A 143 -8.52 17.06 -6.74
C ARG A 143 -7.80 15.89 -7.45
N VAL A 144 -6.61 16.14 -7.99
CA VAL A 144 -5.79 15.10 -8.63
C VAL A 144 -5.32 14.09 -7.58
N GLN A 145 -4.93 14.53 -6.39
CA GLN A 145 -4.61 13.63 -5.27
C GLN A 145 -5.85 12.83 -4.81
N GLY A 146 -7.03 13.43 -4.81
CA GLY A 146 -8.29 12.71 -4.56
C GLY A 146 -8.54 11.59 -5.57
N LEU A 147 -8.36 11.86 -6.88
CA LEU A 147 -8.46 10.84 -7.93
C LEU A 147 -7.41 9.74 -7.76
N ARG A 148 -6.19 10.09 -7.35
CA ARG A 148 -5.13 9.12 -7.04
C ARG A 148 -5.53 8.19 -5.90
N VAL A 149 -6.05 8.74 -4.80
CA VAL A 149 -6.53 7.95 -3.66
C VAL A 149 -7.68 7.05 -4.07
N LEU A 150 -8.64 7.56 -4.86
CA LEU A 150 -9.75 6.77 -5.38
C LEU A 150 -9.27 5.61 -6.25
N ALA A 151 -8.30 5.85 -7.15
CA ALA A 151 -7.70 4.82 -7.98
C ALA A 151 -7.12 3.69 -7.13
N VAL A 152 -6.32 4.02 -6.09
CA VAL A 152 -5.75 3.02 -5.16
C VAL A 152 -6.85 2.25 -4.42
N ARG A 153 -7.89 2.93 -3.93
CA ARG A 153 -8.99 2.28 -3.21
C ARG A 153 -9.77 1.30 -4.09
N VAL A 154 -10.10 1.72 -5.30
CA VAL A 154 -10.80 0.85 -6.28
C VAL A 154 -9.92 -0.33 -6.67
N SER A 155 -8.63 -0.10 -6.96
CA SER A 155 -7.70 -1.17 -7.32
C SER A 155 -7.54 -2.21 -6.20
N ASN A 156 -7.43 -1.77 -4.94
CA ASN A 156 -7.33 -2.67 -3.79
C ASN A 156 -8.65 -3.38 -3.45
N ALA A 157 -9.81 -2.81 -3.82
CA ALA A 157 -11.11 -3.45 -3.61
C ALA A 157 -11.43 -4.50 -4.69
N VAL A 158 -11.12 -4.19 -5.95
CA VAL A 158 -11.53 -5.00 -7.10
C VAL A 158 -10.41 -5.92 -7.59
N GLY A 159 -9.15 -5.45 -7.52
CA GLY A 159 -7.98 -6.15 -8.04
C GLY A 159 -7.81 -7.57 -7.49
N PRO A 160 -7.86 -7.79 -6.16
CA PRO A 160 -7.68 -9.13 -5.61
C PRO A 160 -8.78 -10.11 -6.05
N MET A 161 -10.02 -9.66 -6.18
CA MET A 161 -11.12 -10.49 -6.63
C MET A 161 -10.93 -10.93 -8.09
N ILE A 162 -10.58 -9.98 -8.98
CA ILE A 162 -10.34 -10.29 -10.39
C ILE A 162 -9.12 -11.23 -10.51
N ALA A 163 -8.03 -10.96 -9.80
CA ALA A 163 -6.86 -11.82 -9.77
C ALA A 163 -7.22 -13.24 -9.33
N ALA A 164 -8.02 -13.37 -8.27
CA ALA A 164 -8.44 -14.66 -7.74
C ALA A 164 -9.31 -15.46 -8.71
N ILE A 165 -10.24 -14.80 -9.41
CA ILE A 165 -11.07 -15.42 -10.47
C ILE A 165 -10.16 -15.97 -11.57
N VAL A 166 -9.23 -15.17 -12.08
CA VAL A 166 -8.31 -15.59 -13.14
C VAL A 166 -7.38 -16.71 -12.68
N LEU A 167 -6.81 -16.61 -11.47
CA LEU A 167 -5.97 -17.66 -10.90
C LEU A 167 -6.70 -18.99 -10.74
N THR A 168 -7.97 -18.95 -10.32
CA THR A 168 -8.80 -20.15 -10.14
C THR A 168 -9.20 -20.77 -11.47
N ALA A 169 -9.57 -19.95 -12.45
CA ALA A 169 -10.08 -20.42 -13.74
C ALA A 169 -8.97 -20.84 -14.72
N ALA A 170 -7.85 -20.11 -14.75
CA ALA A 170 -6.83 -20.24 -15.78
C ALA A 170 -5.38 -20.36 -15.27
N GLY A 171 -5.20 -20.35 -13.93
CA GLY A 171 -3.90 -20.61 -13.29
C GLY A 171 -2.94 -19.43 -13.29
N VAL A 172 -1.69 -19.71 -12.85
CA VAL A 172 -0.66 -18.70 -12.56
C VAL A 172 -0.24 -17.92 -13.82
N ALA A 173 -0.06 -18.59 -14.94
CA ALA A 173 0.35 -17.95 -16.20
C ALA A 173 -0.70 -16.89 -16.65
N ALA A 174 -1.99 -17.19 -16.52
CA ALA A 174 -3.05 -16.25 -16.80
C ALA A 174 -3.10 -15.07 -15.80
N GLY A 175 -2.78 -15.33 -14.54
CA GLY A 175 -2.64 -14.27 -13.53
C GLY A 175 -1.53 -13.27 -13.90
N PHE A 176 -0.35 -13.75 -14.29
CA PHE A 176 0.71 -12.89 -14.83
C PHE A 176 0.29 -12.23 -16.14
N GLY A 177 -0.41 -12.93 -17.04
CA GLY A 177 -0.95 -12.37 -18.27
C GLY A 177 -1.90 -11.20 -18.02
N LEU A 178 -2.81 -11.33 -17.05
CA LEU A 178 -3.69 -10.23 -16.62
C LEU A 178 -2.91 -9.03 -16.07
N ALA A 179 -1.92 -9.25 -15.23
CA ALA A 179 -1.05 -8.17 -14.72
C ALA A 179 -0.35 -7.47 -15.90
N GLY A 180 0.20 -8.22 -16.85
CA GLY A 180 0.82 -7.70 -18.07
C GLY A 180 -0.14 -6.86 -18.94
N LEU A 181 -1.39 -7.29 -19.09
CA LEU A 181 -2.43 -6.53 -19.78
C LEU A 181 -2.74 -5.20 -19.08
N LEU A 182 -2.84 -5.19 -17.75
CA LEU A 182 -3.08 -3.98 -16.97
C LEU A 182 -1.92 -2.99 -17.07
N PHE A 183 -0.66 -3.46 -17.01
CA PHE A 183 0.50 -2.60 -17.25
C PHE A 183 0.59 -2.11 -18.69
N SER A 184 0.22 -2.93 -19.68
CA SER A 184 0.16 -2.52 -21.08
C SER A 184 -0.90 -1.43 -21.31
N LEU A 185 -2.05 -1.54 -20.66
CA LEU A 185 -3.09 -0.51 -20.67
C LEU A 185 -2.56 0.80 -20.03
N SER A 186 -1.91 0.70 -18.86
CA SER A 186 -1.28 1.86 -18.22
C SER A 186 -0.25 2.52 -19.13
N PHE A 187 0.66 1.73 -19.70
CA PHE A 187 1.69 2.19 -20.62
C PHE A 187 1.09 2.93 -21.84
N GLY A 188 0.08 2.33 -22.50
CA GLY A 188 -0.59 2.95 -23.65
C GLY A 188 -1.27 4.28 -23.31
N LEU A 189 -1.96 4.34 -22.18
CA LEU A 189 -2.59 5.58 -21.69
C LEU A 189 -1.55 6.65 -21.34
N LEU A 190 -0.43 6.28 -20.69
CA LEU A 190 0.64 7.22 -20.34
C LEU A 190 1.35 7.79 -21.56
N LEU A 191 1.47 7.04 -22.65
CA LEU A 191 1.98 7.57 -23.92
C LEU A 191 1.10 8.71 -24.46
N ALA A 192 -0.21 8.60 -24.25
CA ALA A 192 -1.20 9.61 -24.69
C ALA A 192 -1.30 10.82 -23.76
N VAL A 193 -0.72 10.77 -22.55
CA VAL A 193 -0.71 11.89 -21.59
C VAL A 193 0.23 12.99 -22.09
N ARG A 194 -0.27 14.23 -22.17
CA ARG A 194 0.50 15.41 -22.56
C ARG A 194 0.83 16.25 -21.35
N LEU A 195 2.09 16.66 -21.21
CA LEU A 195 2.51 17.59 -20.14
C LEU A 195 2.32 19.04 -20.58
N ASN A 196 1.77 19.86 -19.72
CA ASN A 196 1.77 21.32 -19.90
C ASN A 196 3.22 21.82 -19.72
N ARG A 197 3.80 22.38 -20.78
CA ARG A 197 5.22 22.79 -20.84
C ARG A 197 5.62 23.94 -19.89
N GLY A 198 4.68 24.54 -19.14
CA GLY A 198 4.91 25.74 -18.33
C GLY A 198 5.16 25.51 -16.83
N GLN A 199 4.98 24.33 -16.31
CA GLN A 199 5.09 24.08 -14.87
C GLN A 199 6.36 23.29 -14.54
N ALA A 200 7.48 24.02 -14.44
CA ALA A 200 8.63 23.51 -13.70
C ALA A 200 8.22 23.44 -12.22
N ALA A 201 8.05 22.24 -11.67
CA ALA A 201 7.88 22.08 -10.23
C ALA A 201 9.07 22.78 -9.54
N GLU A 202 8.76 23.68 -8.59
CA GLU A 202 9.81 24.24 -7.73
C GLU A 202 10.55 23.06 -7.10
N ARG A 203 11.84 23.00 -7.37
CA ARG A 203 12.70 21.98 -6.77
C ARG A 203 12.67 22.21 -5.26
N SER A 204 12.20 21.23 -4.50
CA SER A 204 12.42 21.25 -3.06
C SER A 204 13.94 21.30 -2.85
N THR A 205 14.44 22.39 -2.27
CA THR A 205 15.87 22.66 -2.07
C THR A 205 16.48 21.84 -0.94
N GLY A 206 15.69 20.97 -0.27
CA GLY A 206 16.12 20.14 0.86
C GLY A 206 16.48 18.70 0.44
N SER A 207 17.54 18.17 1.04
CA SER A 207 17.84 16.74 0.95
C SER A 207 16.78 15.94 1.72
N PRO A 208 16.19 14.85 1.16
CA PRO A 208 15.26 13.98 1.87
C PRO A 208 15.81 13.43 3.19
N LEU A 209 17.14 13.26 3.27
CA LEU A 209 17.83 12.81 4.50
C LEU A 209 17.85 13.91 5.56
N ASP A 210 17.96 15.17 5.18
CA ASP A 210 17.92 16.30 6.11
C ASP A 210 16.51 16.49 6.67
N ASP A 211 15.48 16.36 5.82
CA ASP A 211 14.09 16.38 6.25
C ASP A 211 13.77 15.24 7.22
N LEU A 212 14.31 14.04 6.98
CA LEU A 212 14.17 12.90 7.89
C LEU A 212 14.89 13.15 9.23
N ARG A 213 16.11 13.66 9.20
CA ARG A 213 16.88 14.01 10.41
C ARG A 213 16.18 15.07 11.24
N ASP A 214 15.65 16.09 10.59
CA ASP A 214 14.93 17.17 11.25
C ASP A 214 13.59 16.67 11.83
N GLY A 215 12.88 15.80 11.11
CA GLY A 215 11.70 15.12 11.61
C GLY A 215 11.99 14.29 12.86
N LEU A 216 13.05 13.47 12.84
CA LEU A 216 13.48 12.68 13.99
C LEU A 216 13.91 13.57 15.18
N ARG A 217 14.60 14.69 14.93
CA ARG A 217 14.98 15.65 15.98
C ARG A 217 13.75 16.31 16.59
N TYR A 218 12.77 16.67 15.79
CA TYR A 218 11.51 17.24 16.25
C TYR A 218 10.71 16.24 17.10
N LEU A 219 10.61 14.98 16.66
CA LEU A 219 9.96 13.90 17.42
C LEU A 219 10.62 13.63 18.77
N ARG A 220 11.97 13.62 18.82
CA ARG A 220 12.71 13.44 20.08
C ARG A 220 12.41 14.53 21.10
N ARG A 221 12.09 15.75 20.67
CA ARG A 221 11.73 16.88 21.53
C ARG A 221 10.27 16.88 21.95
N ASN A 222 9.39 16.19 21.20
CA ASN A 222 7.97 16.12 21.46
C ASN A 222 7.54 14.67 21.77
N ARG A 223 7.53 14.32 23.07
CA ARG A 223 7.20 12.96 23.52
C ARG A 223 5.79 12.51 23.13
N GLN A 224 4.82 13.42 23.09
CA GLN A 224 3.44 13.08 22.68
C GLN A 224 3.41 12.67 21.21
N LEU A 225 4.04 13.46 20.36
CA LEU A 225 4.09 13.20 18.91
C LEU A 225 4.89 11.91 18.61
N ALA A 226 6.00 11.69 19.31
CA ALA A 226 6.77 10.46 19.19
C ALA A 226 5.93 9.21 19.51
N ARG A 227 5.14 9.27 20.61
CA ARG A 227 4.22 8.17 20.97
C ARG A 227 3.15 7.94 19.90
N LEU A 228 2.55 9.00 19.33
CA LEU A 228 1.59 8.88 18.24
C LEU A 228 2.22 8.24 16.99
N VAL A 229 3.44 8.63 16.60
CA VAL A 229 4.16 8.00 15.49
C VAL A 229 4.42 6.52 15.76
N VAL A 230 4.81 6.16 16.99
CA VAL A 230 4.99 4.75 17.38
C VAL A 230 3.67 3.98 17.32
N VAL A 231 2.58 4.55 17.83
CA VAL A 231 1.24 3.92 17.75
C VAL A 231 0.82 3.70 16.31
N VAL A 232 0.96 4.71 15.43
CA VAL A 232 0.62 4.59 14.00
C VAL A 232 1.54 3.56 13.33
N GLY A 233 2.84 3.57 13.59
CA GLY A 233 3.80 2.61 13.02
C GLY A 233 3.52 1.17 13.46
N LEU A 234 3.29 0.93 14.74
CA LEU A 234 2.94 -0.40 15.26
C LEU A 234 1.59 -0.88 14.71
N SER A 235 0.59 0.01 14.61
CA SER A 235 -0.71 -0.36 14.04
C SER A 235 -0.58 -0.76 12.57
N GLU A 236 0.25 -0.08 11.78
CA GLU A 236 0.52 -0.45 10.39
C GLU A 236 1.18 -1.83 10.28
N LEU A 237 2.20 -2.10 11.12
CA LEU A 237 2.87 -3.39 11.15
C LEU A 237 1.93 -4.54 11.50
N CYS A 238 0.96 -4.33 12.42
CA CYS A 238 0.10 -5.40 12.89
C CYS A 238 -0.88 -5.93 11.84
N PHE A 239 -1.22 -5.15 10.81
CA PHE A 239 -2.10 -5.63 9.74
C PHE A 239 -1.40 -5.76 8.38
N SER A 240 -0.31 -5.04 8.11
CA SER A 240 0.43 -5.19 6.85
C SER A 240 1.02 -6.59 6.68
N GLY A 241 1.51 -7.21 7.76
CA GLY A 241 1.97 -8.61 7.76
C GLY A 241 0.85 -9.61 7.47
N PRO A 242 -0.23 -9.64 8.26
CA PRO A 242 -1.38 -10.51 8.00
C PRO A 242 -1.96 -10.36 6.59
N LEU A 243 -2.14 -9.14 6.09
CA LEU A 243 -2.72 -8.88 4.77
C LEU A 243 -1.73 -9.14 3.62
N GLY A 244 -0.46 -8.76 3.79
CA GLY A 244 0.54 -8.88 2.74
C GLY A 244 0.97 -10.33 2.48
N ILE A 245 1.09 -11.15 3.53
CA ILE A 245 1.56 -12.54 3.42
C ILE A 245 0.73 -13.51 4.26
N GLY A 246 0.24 -13.08 5.44
CA GLY A 246 -0.45 -13.97 6.39
C GLY A 246 -1.67 -14.65 5.78
N LEU A 247 -2.54 -13.90 5.09
CA LEU A 247 -3.72 -14.47 4.42
C LEU A 247 -3.34 -15.43 3.29
N VAL A 248 -2.25 -15.19 2.57
CA VAL A 248 -1.75 -16.11 1.52
C VAL A 248 -1.35 -17.44 2.16
N LEU A 249 -0.56 -17.38 3.22
CA LEU A 249 -0.10 -18.58 3.93
C LEU A 249 -1.26 -19.31 4.60
N LEU A 250 -2.19 -18.60 5.23
CA LEU A 250 -3.38 -19.18 5.89
C LEU A 250 -4.29 -19.89 4.87
N THR A 251 -4.58 -19.26 3.73
CA THR A 251 -5.42 -19.86 2.70
C THR A 251 -4.74 -21.04 2.02
N ALA A 252 -3.41 -21.03 1.88
CA ALA A 252 -2.64 -22.16 1.39
C ALA A 252 -2.62 -23.33 2.42
N GLU A 253 -2.36 -23.04 3.71
CA GLU A 253 -2.38 -24.01 4.80
C GLU A 253 -3.73 -24.72 4.94
N ARG A 254 -4.84 -23.95 4.77
CA ARG A 254 -6.21 -24.45 4.85
C ARG A 254 -6.72 -25.05 3.54
N HIS A 255 -5.95 -25.03 2.46
CA HIS A 255 -6.34 -25.51 1.13
C HIS A 255 -7.60 -24.83 0.55
N TRP A 256 -7.87 -23.57 0.90
CA TRP A 256 -9.06 -22.84 0.44
C TRP A 256 -8.93 -22.23 -0.96
N GLY A 257 -7.74 -22.20 -1.51
CA GLY A 257 -7.50 -21.69 -2.85
C GLY A 257 -7.45 -20.16 -2.97
N PRO A 258 -7.10 -19.65 -4.16
CA PRO A 258 -6.90 -18.22 -4.40
C PRO A 258 -8.22 -17.42 -4.38
N ALA A 259 -9.37 -18.07 -4.64
CA ALA A 259 -10.68 -17.42 -4.60
C ALA A 259 -10.99 -16.81 -3.24
N ILE A 260 -10.80 -17.58 -2.18
CA ILE A 260 -11.05 -17.12 -0.81
C ILE A 260 -10.08 -16.01 -0.41
N LEU A 261 -8.81 -16.11 -0.80
CA LEU A 261 -7.82 -15.06 -0.59
C LEU A 261 -8.25 -13.74 -1.25
N GLY A 262 -8.66 -13.78 -2.52
CA GLY A 262 -9.10 -12.59 -3.24
C GLY A 262 -10.35 -11.95 -2.63
N TRP A 263 -11.34 -12.76 -2.24
CA TRP A 263 -12.52 -12.26 -1.54
C TRP A 263 -12.14 -11.62 -0.20
N ALA A 264 -11.31 -12.26 0.62
CA ALA A 264 -10.88 -11.73 1.92
C ALA A 264 -10.18 -10.36 1.78
N LEU A 265 -9.26 -10.21 0.83
CA LEU A 265 -8.55 -8.95 0.56
C LEU A 265 -9.48 -7.86 0.03
N SER A 266 -10.44 -8.23 -0.85
CA SER A 266 -11.41 -7.28 -1.41
C SER A 266 -12.38 -6.76 -0.35
N VAL A 267 -12.98 -7.64 0.47
CA VAL A 267 -13.91 -7.20 1.52
C VAL A 267 -13.20 -6.42 2.63
N PHE A 268 -11.93 -6.74 2.93
CA PHE A 268 -11.10 -5.93 3.81
C PHE A 268 -10.95 -4.50 3.26
N SER A 269 -10.61 -4.36 1.98
CA SER A 269 -10.42 -3.04 1.35
C SER A 269 -11.72 -2.23 1.30
N ILE A 270 -12.85 -2.90 1.02
CA ILE A 270 -14.19 -2.30 1.06
C ILE A 270 -14.52 -1.84 2.49
N GLY A 271 -14.26 -2.66 3.50
CA GLY A 271 -14.45 -2.29 4.91
C GLY A 271 -13.67 -1.03 5.30
N GLY A 272 -12.40 -0.94 4.87
CA GLY A 272 -11.58 0.26 5.07
C GLY A 272 -12.12 1.51 4.34
N ALA A 273 -12.73 1.35 3.18
CA ALA A 273 -13.40 2.44 2.47
C ALA A 273 -14.68 2.90 3.22
N VAL A 274 -15.46 1.95 3.71
CA VAL A 274 -16.67 2.24 4.52
C VAL A 274 -16.32 3.05 5.77
N SER A 275 -15.26 2.69 6.48
CA SER A 275 -14.82 3.48 7.66
C SER A 275 -14.37 4.89 7.30
N GLY A 276 -13.72 5.06 6.15
CA GLY A 276 -13.37 6.39 5.63
C GLY A 276 -14.60 7.25 5.35
N ILE A 277 -15.63 6.70 4.71
CA ILE A 277 -16.91 7.38 4.45
C ILE A 277 -17.62 7.69 5.79
N LEU A 278 -17.66 6.74 6.70
CA LEU A 278 -18.30 6.91 8.01
C LEU A 278 -17.72 8.11 8.77
N LEU A 279 -16.41 8.27 8.75
CA LEU A 279 -15.72 9.41 9.38
C LEU A 279 -16.03 10.76 8.72
N THR A 280 -16.36 10.77 7.42
CA THR A 280 -16.77 12.03 6.75
C THR A 280 -18.19 12.45 7.12
N VAL A 281 -19.06 11.48 7.48
CA VAL A 281 -20.46 11.73 7.86
C VAL A 281 -20.60 12.00 9.36
N LEU A 282 -19.72 11.44 10.20
CA LEU A 282 -19.73 11.68 11.63
C LEU A 282 -19.09 13.03 11.96
N PRO A 283 -19.88 14.03 12.39
CA PRO A 283 -19.40 15.41 12.43
C PRO A 283 -18.39 15.70 13.55
N ARG A 284 -18.34 14.91 14.61
CA ARG A 284 -17.45 15.10 15.77
C ARG A 284 -17.21 13.81 16.53
N ILE A 285 -15.95 13.52 16.86
CA ILE A 285 -15.58 12.43 17.73
C ILE A 285 -14.99 13.02 19.02
N PRO A 286 -15.80 13.25 20.04
CA PRO A 286 -15.39 14.02 21.23
C PRO A 286 -14.30 13.33 22.06
N ARG A 287 -14.10 12.03 21.88
CA ARG A 287 -13.08 11.22 22.58
C ARG A 287 -12.26 10.40 21.57
N ALA A 288 -11.68 11.07 20.59
CA ALA A 288 -10.96 10.40 19.50
C ALA A 288 -9.81 9.51 19.99
N GLY A 289 -9.11 9.89 21.04
CA GLY A 289 -8.06 9.06 21.64
C GLY A 289 -8.60 7.76 22.24
N VAL A 290 -9.74 7.80 22.94
CA VAL A 290 -10.41 6.59 23.49
C VAL A 290 -10.92 5.71 22.35
N ALA A 291 -11.51 6.31 21.31
CA ALA A 291 -11.97 5.60 20.11
C ALA A 291 -10.81 4.90 19.39
N LEU A 292 -9.64 5.55 19.30
CA LEU A 292 -8.42 4.96 18.76
C LEU A 292 -7.98 3.73 19.56
N VAL A 293 -7.92 3.82 20.90
CA VAL A 293 -7.57 2.68 21.77
C VAL A 293 -8.54 1.53 21.59
N GLY A 294 -9.86 1.81 21.58
CA GLY A 294 -10.89 0.81 21.34
C GLY A 294 -10.74 0.13 19.96
N ALA A 295 -10.51 0.93 18.91
CA ALA A 295 -10.33 0.40 17.56
C ALA A 295 -9.05 -0.45 17.44
N LEU A 296 -7.94 -0.05 18.07
CA LEU A 296 -6.70 -0.85 18.10
C LEU A 296 -6.89 -2.17 18.86
N THR A 297 -7.57 -2.13 20.00
CA THR A 297 -7.87 -3.35 20.78
C THR A 297 -8.75 -4.30 19.99
N ALA A 298 -9.82 -3.81 19.37
CA ALA A 298 -10.67 -4.61 18.50
C ALA A 298 -9.93 -5.17 17.29
N THR A 299 -9.03 -4.37 16.67
CA THR A 299 -8.15 -4.84 15.59
C THR A 299 -7.25 -5.99 16.07
N ALA A 300 -6.65 -5.89 17.26
CA ALA A 300 -5.83 -6.95 17.82
C ALA A 300 -6.61 -8.25 18.02
N VAL A 301 -7.81 -8.17 18.58
CA VAL A 301 -8.69 -9.33 18.78
C VAL A 301 -9.04 -9.96 17.44
N LEU A 302 -9.42 -9.16 16.44
CA LEU A 302 -9.78 -9.65 15.11
C LEU A 302 -8.59 -10.30 14.40
N VAL A 303 -7.40 -9.68 14.44
CA VAL A 303 -6.18 -10.27 13.85
C VAL A 303 -5.87 -11.61 14.49
N GLY A 304 -5.89 -11.70 15.81
CA GLY A 304 -5.67 -12.96 16.53
C GLY A 304 -6.73 -14.03 16.19
N ALA A 305 -8.00 -13.64 16.13
CA ALA A 305 -9.10 -14.53 15.77
C ALA A 305 -8.98 -15.04 14.32
N LEU A 306 -8.59 -14.19 13.37
CA LEU A 306 -8.39 -14.58 11.97
C LEU A 306 -7.36 -15.71 11.80
N GLY A 307 -6.32 -15.74 12.62
CA GLY A 307 -5.34 -16.83 12.62
C GLY A 307 -5.90 -18.20 13.05
N GLN A 308 -7.05 -18.21 13.74
CA GLN A 308 -7.68 -19.42 14.29
C GLN A 308 -8.93 -19.86 13.52
N VAL A 309 -9.34 -19.11 12.48
CA VAL A 309 -10.56 -19.46 11.72
C VAL A 309 -10.41 -20.80 10.99
N THR A 310 -11.47 -21.59 11.03
CA THR A 310 -11.54 -22.92 10.42
C THR A 310 -12.44 -22.97 9.19
N THR A 311 -13.19 -21.90 8.89
CA THR A 311 -14.11 -21.81 7.75
C THR A 311 -13.81 -20.61 6.89
N ALA A 312 -13.95 -20.76 5.57
CA ALA A 312 -13.76 -19.68 4.61
C ALA A 312 -14.72 -18.51 4.82
N GLY A 313 -15.97 -18.80 5.21
CA GLY A 313 -16.97 -17.77 5.52
C GLY A 313 -16.56 -16.90 6.71
N ALA A 314 -16.05 -17.51 7.79
CA ALA A 314 -15.54 -16.76 8.94
C ALA A 314 -14.34 -15.89 8.58
N LEU A 315 -13.44 -16.35 7.68
CA LEU A 315 -12.33 -15.54 7.17
C LEU A 315 -12.83 -14.30 6.44
N ILE A 316 -13.81 -14.44 5.53
CA ILE A 316 -14.35 -13.34 4.73
C ILE A 316 -15.04 -12.31 5.65
N VAL A 317 -15.89 -12.75 6.57
CA VAL A 317 -16.58 -11.87 7.53
C VAL A 317 -15.58 -11.17 8.46
N GLY A 318 -14.62 -11.93 8.98
CA GLY A 318 -13.56 -11.39 9.84
C GLY A 318 -12.66 -10.38 9.10
N ALA A 319 -12.35 -10.63 7.84
CA ALA A 319 -11.58 -9.70 7.00
C ALA A 319 -12.36 -8.39 6.74
N ALA A 320 -13.67 -8.45 6.49
CA ALA A 320 -14.51 -7.27 6.35
C ALA A 320 -14.57 -6.44 7.65
N ALA A 321 -14.77 -7.11 8.79
CA ALA A 321 -14.76 -6.47 10.10
C ALA A 321 -13.38 -5.86 10.42
N LEU A 322 -12.29 -6.58 10.15
CA LEU A 322 -10.93 -6.09 10.32
C LEU A 322 -10.68 -4.86 9.45
N GLY A 323 -11.11 -4.87 8.18
CA GLY A 323 -10.97 -3.72 7.28
C GLY A 323 -11.67 -2.48 7.81
N THR A 324 -12.90 -2.63 8.29
CA THR A 324 -13.68 -1.52 8.84
C THR A 324 -13.04 -0.95 10.12
N ILE A 325 -12.64 -1.81 11.06
CA ILE A 325 -12.12 -1.36 12.35
C ILE A 325 -10.70 -0.84 12.24
N SER A 326 -9.82 -1.51 11.47
CA SER A 326 -8.46 -1.02 11.24
C SER A 326 -8.43 0.26 10.40
N GLY A 327 -9.34 0.39 9.44
CA GLY A 327 -9.53 1.63 8.69
C GLY A 327 -9.92 2.82 9.58
N LEU A 328 -10.79 2.58 10.56
CA LEU A 328 -11.14 3.58 11.57
C LEU A 328 -9.93 3.93 12.45
N ALA A 329 -9.20 2.93 12.95
CA ALA A 329 -8.01 3.14 13.77
C ALA A 329 -6.94 3.96 13.03
N MET A 330 -6.68 3.62 11.77
CA MET A 330 -5.72 4.30 10.91
C MET A 330 -6.12 5.76 10.64
N ALA A 331 -7.38 6.01 10.34
CA ALA A 331 -7.87 7.36 10.07
C ALA A 331 -7.83 8.24 11.32
N LEU A 332 -8.24 7.71 12.50
CA LEU A 332 -8.12 8.41 13.77
C LEU A 332 -6.66 8.69 14.14
N GLY A 333 -5.78 7.71 14.01
CA GLY A 333 -4.35 7.85 14.28
C GLY A 333 -3.70 8.94 13.42
N ASN A 334 -3.96 8.93 12.11
CA ASN A 334 -3.47 9.95 11.19
C ASN A 334 -4.05 11.34 11.46
N ALA A 335 -5.35 11.44 11.77
CA ALA A 335 -5.98 12.71 12.11
C ALA A 335 -5.39 13.32 13.40
N LEU A 336 -5.19 12.51 14.43
CA LEU A 336 -4.55 12.95 15.68
C LEU A 336 -3.09 13.34 15.45
N LEU A 337 -2.35 12.60 14.63
CA LEU A 337 -0.97 12.90 14.26
C LEU A 337 -0.86 14.24 13.54
N GLN A 338 -1.70 14.47 12.53
CA GLN A 338 -1.73 15.72 11.78
C GLN A 338 -2.09 16.91 12.67
N ARG A 339 -3.09 16.76 13.56
CA ARG A 339 -3.49 17.81 14.50
C ARG A 339 -2.42 18.14 15.54
N ALA A 340 -1.69 17.15 16.01
CA ALA A 340 -0.61 17.32 16.98
C ALA A 340 0.68 17.90 16.37
N THR A 341 0.79 17.91 15.04
CA THR A 341 1.98 18.35 14.33
C THR A 341 1.84 19.80 13.86
N GLU A 342 2.82 20.63 14.15
CA GLU A 342 2.86 22.00 13.62
C GLU A 342 2.91 21.98 12.08
N PRO A 343 2.19 22.90 11.37
CA PRO A 343 2.09 22.92 9.91
C PRO A 343 3.44 22.83 9.18
N ARG A 344 4.47 23.52 9.70
CA ARG A 344 5.85 23.52 9.13
C ARG A 344 6.58 22.18 9.22
N TYR A 345 6.14 21.25 10.11
CA TYR A 345 6.75 19.94 10.31
C TYR A 345 5.93 18.78 9.74
N LEU A 346 4.73 19.03 9.19
CA LEU A 346 3.85 17.98 8.65
C LEU A 346 4.55 17.08 7.63
N GLY A 347 5.30 17.66 6.68
CA GLY A 347 6.05 16.90 5.69
C GLY A 347 7.16 16.04 6.31
N ARG A 348 7.89 16.59 7.29
CA ARG A 348 9.00 15.90 7.97
C ARG A 348 8.51 14.75 8.85
N VAL A 349 7.44 14.98 9.61
CA VAL A 349 6.78 13.91 10.40
C VAL A 349 6.17 12.86 9.49
N GLY A 350 5.55 13.28 8.37
CA GLY A 350 5.04 12.39 7.33
C GLY A 350 6.12 11.48 6.75
N SER A 351 7.32 12.00 6.49
CA SER A 351 8.46 11.20 5.99
C SER A 351 8.89 10.14 7.00
N VAL A 352 8.96 10.48 8.31
CA VAL A 352 9.29 9.51 9.38
C VAL A 352 8.19 8.44 9.48
N THR A 353 6.92 8.84 9.45
CA THR A 353 5.79 7.89 9.50
C THR A 353 5.81 6.96 8.28
N SER A 354 6.03 7.49 7.07
CA SER A 354 6.14 6.67 5.86
C SER A 354 7.31 5.69 5.91
N LEU A 355 8.45 6.09 6.50
CA LEU A 355 9.57 5.16 6.72
C LEU A 355 9.19 4.03 7.66
N CYS A 356 8.45 4.31 8.74
CA CYS A 356 7.97 3.27 9.67
C CYS A 356 6.96 2.33 8.99
N THR A 357 6.06 2.85 8.15
CA THR A 357 5.00 2.05 7.52
C THR A 357 5.53 1.25 6.31
N ILE A 358 6.21 1.91 5.37
CA ILE A 358 6.67 1.28 4.13
C ILE A 358 8.02 0.58 4.31
N GLY A 359 8.93 1.18 5.11
CA GLY A 359 10.29 0.68 5.27
C GLY A 359 10.40 -0.56 6.16
N LEU A 360 9.51 -0.73 7.15
CA LEU A 360 9.54 -1.89 8.05
C LEU A 360 8.70 -3.07 7.54
N SER A 361 7.68 -2.84 6.69
CA SER A 361 6.82 -3.90 6.15
C SER A 361 7.59 -5.05 5.46
N PRO A 362 8.64 -4.80 4.66
CA PRO A 362 9.41 -5.88 4.03
C PRO A 362 10.07 -6.85 5.00
N LEU A 363 10.40 -6.38 6.21
CA LEU A 363 11.01 -7.22 7.25
C LEU A 363 10.03 -8.23 7.84
N LEU A 364 8.72 -7.96 7.75
CA LEU A 364 7.70 -8.89 8.22
C LEU A 364 7.53 -10.10 7.31
N TYR A 365 7.87 -10.01 6.03
CA TYR A 365 7.67 -11.12 5.10
C TYR A 365 8.52 -12.36 5.44
N PRO A 366 9.84 -12.26 5.63
CA PRO A 366 10.64 -13.42 6.05
C PRO A 366 10.25 -13.90 7.45
N VAL A 367 9.94 -13.00 8.39
CA VAL A 367 9.48 -13.37 9.74
C VAL A 367 8.19 -14.18 9.66
N ALA A 368 7.21 -13.71 8.88
CA ALA A 368 5.94 -14.42 8.68
C ALA A 368 6.15 -15.83 8.09
N GLY A 369 6.99 -15.91 7.06
CA GLY A 369 7.31 -17.19 6.42
C GLY A 369 8.00 -18.18 7.36
N LEU A 370 8.98 -17.72 8.14
CA LEU A 370 9.70 -18.55 9.12
C LEU A 370 8.82 -18.98 10.28
N VAL A 371 8.03 -18.06 10.85
CA VAL A 371 7.11 -18.38 11.95
C VAL A 371 6.03 -19.35 11.47
N ALA A 372 5.46 -19.13 10.29
CA ALA A 372 4.45 -20.02 9.73
C ALA A 372 5.01 -21.41 9.42
N ALA A 373 6.27 -21.50 8.96
CA ALA A 373 6.93 -22.78 8.71
C ALA A 373 7.24 -23.57 9.99
N ALA A 374 7.58 -22.87 11.08
CA ALA A 374 7.98 -23.51 12.33
C ALA A 374 6.78 -23.84 13.25
N TRP A 375 5.79 -22.97 13.32
CA TRP A 375 4.69 -23.02 14.31
C TRP A 375 3.28 -22.84 13.73
N GLY A 376 3.17 -22.73 12.41
CA GLY A 376 1.90 -22.48 11.72
C GLY A 376 1.51 -21.01 11.63
N THR A 377 0.56 -20.72 10.73
CA THR A 377 0.11 -19.35 10.46
C THR A 377 -0.60 -18.70 11.66
N GLY A 378 -1.32 -19.50 12.47
CA GLY A 378 -2.03 -19.00 13.66
C GLY A 378 -1.10 -18.29 14.65
N VAL A 379 0.14 -18.81 14.85
CA VAL A 379 1.13 -18.18 15.74
C VAL A 379 1.61 -16.85 15.19
N PHE A 380 1.80 -16.72 13.87
CA PHE A 380 2.16 -15.46 13.25
C PHE A 380 1.05 -14.40 13.46
N PHE A 381 -0.23 -14.78 13.25
CA PHE A 381 -1.36 -13.87 13.51
C PHE A 381 -1.45 -13.48 14.99
N ALA A 382 -1.21 -14.40 15.92
CA ALA A 382 -1.16 -14.11 17.35
C ALA A 382 -0.04 -13.12 17.69
N GLY A 383 1.15 -13.28 17.09
CA GLY A 383 2.25 -12.32 17.22
C GLY A 383 1.88 -10.92 16.74
N CYS A 384 1.22 -10.82 15.57
CA CYS A 384 0.71 -9.53 15.07
C CYS A 384 -0.36 -8.93 15.99
N ALA A 385 -1.23 -9.75 16.58
CA ALA A 385 -2.21 -9.30 17.56
C ALA A 385 -1.54 -8.72 18.82
N VAL A 386 -0.47 -9.34 19.32
CA VAL A 386 0.33 -8.82 20.43
C VAL A 386 0.95 -7.46 20.09
N VAL A 387 1.51 -7.30 18.89
CA VAL A 387 2.05 -6.00 18.42
C VAL A 387 0.94 -4.93 18.40
N CYS A 388 -0.27 -5.27 17.97
CA CYS A 388 -1.41 -4.36 17.96
C CYS A 388 -1.86 -4.00 19.39
N LEU A 389 -1.87 -4.96 20.31
CA LEU A 389 -2.15 -4.70 21.73
C LEU A 389 -1.10 -3.77 22.35
N LEU A 390 0.16 -3.93 22.02
CA LEU A 390 1.23 -3.00 22.45
C LEU A 390 0.97 -1.58 21.94
N ALA A 391 0.50 -1.42 20.70
CA ALA A 391 0.08 -0.12 20.17
C ALA A 391 -1.11 0.45 20.97
N ALA A 392 -2.12 -0.37 21.27
CA ALA A 392 -3.29 0.03 22.06
C ALA A 392 -2.89 0.44 23.49
N VAL A 393 -2.03 -0.34 24.16
CA VAL A 393 -1.50 -0.01 25.51
C VAL A 393 -0.67 1.27 25.48
N THR A 394 0.17 1.46 24.48
CA THR A 394 0.98 2.69 24.32
C THR A 394 0.06 3.91 24.14
N ALA A 395 -1.02 3.78 23.39
CA ALA A 395 -2.02 4.84 23.24
C ALA A 395 -2.80 5.09 24.54
N ALA A 396 -3.22 4.04 25.25
CA ALA A 396 -4.00 4.11 26.48
C ALA A 396 -3.21 4.72 27.66
N THR A 397 -1.93 4.39 27.79
CA THR A 397 -1.04 4.90 28.86
C THR A 397 -0.60 6.35 28.61
N SER A 398 -0.81 6.87 27.40
CA SER A 398 -0.47 8.27 27.08
C SER A 398 -1.69 9.17 27.34
N HIS A 399 -1.76 9.84 28.51
CA HIS A 399 -2.81 10.81 28.81
C HIS A 399 -3.05 11.82 27.68
N PRO A 400 -2.00 12.44 27.08
CA PRO A 400 -2.21 13.37 25.97
C PRO A 400 -2.84 12.75 24.71
N VAL A 401 -2.59 11.45 24.47
CA VAL A 401 -3.20 10.74 23.31
C VAL A 401 -4.64 10.36 23.64
N ARG A 402 -4.87 9.78 24.82
CA ARG A 402 -6.20 9.33 25.26
C ARG A 402 -7.21 10.48 25.34
N ASP A 403 -6.78 11.63 25.86
CA ASP A 403 -7.65 12.79 26.10
C ASP A 403 -7.77 13.69 24.85
N SER A 404 -7.14 13.31 23.73
CA SER A 404 -7.21 14.05 22.46
C SER A 404 -8.63 14.01 21.89
N ARG A 405 -9.11 15.18 21.41
CA ARG A 405 -10.43 15.37 20.83
C ARG A 405 -10.28 15.78 19.37
N LEU A 406 -11.13 15.27 18.50
CA LEU A 406 -11.34 15.78 17.15
C LEU A 406 -12.64 16.58 17.21
N ALA A 407 -12.52 17.90 17.38
CA ALA A 407 -13.62 18.85 17.39
C ALA A 407 -13.74 19.49 15.99
#